data_15c5168352cb78c85d4e1b064d7cf826
#
_entry.id   15c5168352cb78c85d4e1b064d7cf826
#
_cell.length_a   1.000
_cell.length_b   1.000
_cell.length_c   1.000
_cell.angle_alpha   90.00
_cell.angle_beta   90.00
_cell.angle_gamma   90.00
#
_symmetry.space_group_name_H-M   'P 1'
#
loop_
_entity.id
_entity.type
_entity.pdbx_description
1 polymer ?
#
loop_
_entity_poly.entity_id
_entity_poly.type
_entity_poly.pdbx_seq_one_letter_code
_entity_poly.pdbx_strand_id
1 'polypeptide(L)'
;MNGPLYDDLLDQLRGTPSHQLGQRLGISPATALQAAATALPVLLGAMHRNANAPSGADSLLSALEYDHRGVDPANALGTALAGGGSGAGILGHLFGDRHEAAADAVSQATGLDGGRSSMLLRVLAPVVMAYVARRLFTSREADGANTPHASPEGLRTALEQEVGALHATSEPHHGLLAFLDQNREGDVDLSEFGSADPTSALPVQTAEMRSPRPRI
;
A
#
# COMPACT_ATOMS: atom_id res chain seq x y z
N MET A 1 0.54 -11.13 21.07
CA MET A 1 0.42 -9.98 20.18
C MET A 1 -0.72 -10.27 19.21
N ASN A 2 -1.95 -9.84 19.55
CA ASN A 2 -3.17 -10.16 18.78
C ASN A 2 -3.86 -8.86 18.28
N GLY A 3 -3.11 -7.77 18.13
CA GLY A 3 -3.60 -6.52 17.57
C GLY A 3 -3.61 -6.54 16.03
N PRO A 4 -4.25 -5.54 15.39
CA PRO A 4 -4.14 -5.34 13.95
C PRO A 4 -2.68 -5.24 13.53
N LEU A 5 -2.35 -5.78 12.37
CA LEU A 5 -0.98 -5.80 11.83
C LEU A 5 -0.45 -4.39 11.58
N TYR A 6 -1.34 -3.48 11.20
CA TYR A 6 -1.03 -2.07 11.03
C TYR A 6 -0.53 -1.40 12.31
N ASP A 7 -1.24 -1.60 13.44
CA ASP A 7 -0.88 -0.99 14.72
C ASP A 7 0.47 -1.52 15.21
N ASP A 8 0.68 -2.82 15.12
CA ASP A 8 1.93 -3.47 15.50
C ASP A 8 3.11 -2.97 14.62
N LEU A 9 2.90 -2.79 13.31
CA LEU A 9 3.90 -2.23 12.40
C LEU A 9 4.24 -0.78 12.75
N LEU A 10 3.21 0.02 12.99
CA LEU A 10 3.38 1.42 13.34
C LEU A 10 4.11 1.58 14.67
N ASP A 11 3.80 0.75 15.66
CA ASP A 11 4.50 0.74 16.95
C ASP A 11 5.99 0.37 16.79
N GLN A 12 6.30 -0.58 15.92
CA GLN A 12 7.70 -0.93 15.62
C GLN A 12 8.46 0.17 14.88
N LEU A 13 7.79 1.04 14.15
CA LEU A 13 8.42 2.19 13.50
C LEU A 13 8.66 3.37 14.44
N ARG A 14 8.15 3.34 15.65
CA ARG A 14 8.39 4.40 16.66
C ARG A 14 9.82 4.39 17.19
N GLY A 15 10.27 5.52 17.70
CA GLY A 15 11.61 5.66 18.30
C GLY A 15 12.72 5.68 17.26
N THR A 16 13.73 4.82 17.44
CA THR A 16 14.91 4.79 16.56
C THR A 16 14.58 4.59 15.07
N PRO A 17 13.65 3.70 14.67
CA PRO A 17 13.26 3.52 13.26
C PRO A 17 12.74 4.80 12.62
N SER A 18 11.88 5.56 13.28
CA SER A 18 11.36 6.82 12.74
C SER A 18 12.44 7.90 12.61
N HIS A 19 13.42 7.91 13.53
CA HIS A 19 14.59 8.79 13.42
C HIS A 19 15.45 8.46 12.20
N GLN A 20 15.75 7.19 11.97
CA GLN A 20 16.52 6.74 10.82
C GLN A 20 15.80 7.02 9.50
N LEU A 21 14.49 6.75 9.46
CA LEU A 21 13.64 7.03 8.31
C LEU A 21 13.59 8.54 8.03
N GLY A 22 13.41 9.35 9.07
CA GLY A 22 13.42 10.82 8.98
C GLY A 22 14.74 11.35 8.41
N GLN A 23 15.87 10.85 8.91
CA GLN A 23 17.20 11.19 8.39
C GLN A 23 17.34 10.85 6.91
N ARG A 24 16.88 9.65 6.51
CA ARG A 24 16.95 9.18 5.12
C ARG A 24 16.10 10.02 4.17
N LEU A 25 14.93 10.46 4.62
CA LEU A 25 13.99 11.27 3.85
C LEU A 25 14.26 12.78 3.96
N GLY A 26 15.13 13.20 4.86
CA GLY A 26 15.39 14.63 5.13
C GLY A 26 14.20 15.35 5.76
N ILE A 27 13.47 14.67 6.67
CA ILE A 27 12.29 15.18 7.38
C ILE A 27 12.39 14.88 8.89
N SER A 28 11.50 15.46 9.70
CA SER A 28 11.46 15.16 11.13
C SER A 28 11.03 13.70 11.40
N PRO A 29 11.46 13.10 12.53
CA PRO A 29 11.01 11.76 12.91
C PRO A 29 9.50 11.64 13.06
N ALA A 30 8.84 12.68 13.55
CA ALA A 30 7.39 12.73 13.69
C ALA A 30 6.70 12.73 12.31
N THR A 31 7.20 13.53 11.36
CA THR A 31 6.71 13.55 9.98
C THR A 31 6.97 12.21 9.29
N ALA A 32 8.12 11.58 9.52
CA ALA A 32 8.44 10.28 8.96
C ALA A 32 7.49 9.17 9.48
N LEU A 33 7.18 9.18 10.77
CA LEU A 33 6.22 8.24 11.35
C LEU A 33 4.81 8.47 10.80
N GLN A 34 4.37 9.73 10.66
CA GLN A 34 3.08 10.07 10.08
C GLN A 34 2.99 9.66 8.60
N ALA A 35 4.06 9.89 7.84
CA ALA A 35 4.13 9.45 6.45
C ALA A 35 4.11 7.92 6.33
N ALA A 36 4.79 7.21 7.23
CA ALA A 36 4.73 5.75 7.29
C ALA A 36 3.30 5.27 7.63
N ALA A 37 2.63 5.89 8.60
CA ALA A 37 1.24 5.59 8.94
C ALA A 37 0.29 5.73 7.74
N THR A 38 0.56 6.69 6.86
CA THR A 38 -0.20 6.89 5.62
C THR A 38 0.16 5.88 4.52
N ALA A 39 1.43 5.49 4.42
CA ALA A 39 1.91 4.58 3.38
C ALA A 39 1.62 3.09 3.66
N LEU A 40 1.54 2.69 4.94
CA LEU A 40 1.29 1.30 5.33
C LEU A 40 -0.04 0.75 4.79
N PRO A 41 -1.19 1.45 4.89
CA PRO A 41 -2.44 0.99 4.30
C PRO A 41 -2.35 0.75 2.79
N VAL A 42 -1.60 1.59 2.07
CA VAL A 42 -1.39 1.45 0.61
C VAL A 42 -0.65 0.15 0.29
N LEU A 43 0.39 -0.18 1.07
CA LEU A 43 1.13 -1.42 0.91
C LEU A 43 0.30 -2.64 1.27
N LEU A 44 -0.43 -2.61 2.39
CA LEU A 44 -1.30 -3.70 2.84
C LEU A 44 -2.46 -3.93 1.86
N GLY A 45 -3.09 -2.87 1.36
CA GLY A 45 -4.11 -2.94 0.33
C GLY A 45 -3.58 -3.53 -0.99
N ALA A 46 -2.36 -3.15 -1.40
CA ALA A 46 -1.72 -3.75 -2.56
C ALA A 46 -1.39 -5.23 -2.38
N MET A 47 -0.95 -5.65 -1.18
CA MET A 47 -0.73 -7.06 -0.86
C MET A 47 -2.03 -7.86 -0.88
N HIS A 48 -3.10 -7.33 -0.28
CA HIS A 48 -4.43 -7.94 -0.31
C HIS A 48 -4.93 -8.12 -1.74
N ARG A 49 -4.85 -7.11 -2.56
CA ARG A 49 -5.23 -7.15 -3.97
C ARG A 49 -4.40 -8.17 -4.76
N ASN A 50 -3.08 -8.20 -4.54
CA ASN A 50 -2.18 -9.16 -5.16
C ASN A 50 -2.53 -10.59 -4.75
N ALA A 51 -2.84 -10.83 -3.46
CA ALA A 51 -3.24 -12.14 -2.95
C ALA A 51 -4.58 -12.63 -3.55
N ASN A 52 -5.47 -11.72 -3.95
CA ASN A 52 -6.74 -12.06 -4.59
C ASN A 52 -6.64 -12.26 -6.12
N ALA A 53 -5.50 -11.90 -6.72
CA ALA A 53 -5.24 -12.18 -8.13
C ALA A 53 -5.03 -13.70 -8.38
N PRO A 54 -5.30 -14.22 -9.59
CA PRO A 54 -5.00 -15.60 -9.93
C PRO A 54 -3.53 -15.93 -9.64
N SER A 55 -3.27 -17.00 -8.87
CA SER A 55 -1.93 -17.40 -8.38
C SER A 55 -1.16 -16.36 -7.56
N GLY A 56 -1.78 -15.22 -7.24
CA GLY A 56 -1.13 -14.14 -6.50
C GLY A 56 -0.81 -14.53 -5.06
N ALA A 57 -1.74 -15.20 -4.38
CA ALA A 57 -1.50 -15.68 -3.02
C ALA A 57 -0.37 -16.71 -2.94
N ASP A 58 -0.27 -17.62 -3.92
CA ASP A 58 0.82 -18.61 -3.98
C ASP A 58 2.18 -17.92 -4.20
N SER A 59 2.22 -16.96 -5.11
CA SER A 59 3.44 -16.19 -5.42
C SER A 59 3.86 -15.33 -4.23
N LEU A 60 2.90 -14.66 -3.58
CA LEU A 60 3.17 -13.83 -2.41
C LEU A 60 3.62 -14.68 -1.22
N LEU A 61 2.96 -15.81 -0.97
CA LEU A 61 3.36 -16.75 0.09
C LEU A 61 4.77 -17.29 -0.15
N SER A 62 5.09 -17.66 -1.40
CA SER A 62 6.44 -18.11 -1.77
C SER A 62 7.48 -17.04 -1.49
N ALA A 63 7.23 -15.78 -1.87
CA ALA A 63 8.13 -14.67 -1.59
C ALA A 63 8.31 -14.44 -0.07
N LEU A 64 7.23 -14.54 0.71
CA LEU A 64 7.29 -14.44 2.17
C LEU A 64 8.11 -15.58 2.79
N GLU A 65 7.99 -16.79 2.26
CA GLU A 65 8.71 -17.95 2.79
C GLU A 65 10.19 -17.97 2.41
N TYR A 66 10.52 -17.69 1.15
CA TYR A 66 11.91 -17.81 0.66
C TYR A 66 12.76 -16.58 0.97
N ASP A 67 12.19 -15.39 0.87
CA ASP A 67 12.96 -14.14 0.94
C ASP A 67 12.83 -13.43 2.30
N HIS A 68 11.75 -13.68 3.04
CA HIS A 68 11.43 -12.91 4.25
C HIS A 68 11.24 -13.76 5.51
N ARG A 69 11.18 -15.10 5.40
CA ARG A 69 11.08 -15.96 6.59
C ARG A 69 12.32 -15.84 7.45
N GLY A 70 12.11 -15.53 8.75
CA GLY A 70 13.20 -15.35 9.70
C GLY A 70 13.94 -14.02 9.58
N VAL A 71 13.55 -13.15 8.66
CA VAL A 71 14.08 -11.79 8.59
C VAL A 71 13.42 -10.96 9.69
N ASP A 72 14.26 -10.36 10.56
CA ASP A 72 13.76 -9.39 11.53
C ASP A 72 13.38 -8.08 10.82
N PRO A 73 12.17 -7.53 11.05
CA PRO A 73 11.75 -6.28 10.42
C PRO A 73 12.68 -5.10 10.67
N ALA A 74 13.35 -5.05 11.83
CA ALA A 74 14.33 -4.00 12.13
C ALA A 74 15.58 -4.13 11.24
N ASN A 75 16.03 -5.37 10.98
CA ASN A 75 17.13 -5.63 10.04
C ASN A 75 16.72 -5.31 8.60
N ALA A 76 15.47 -5.64 8.21
CA ALA A 76 14.92 -5.26 6.91
C ALA A 76 14.93 -3.75 6.71
N LEU A 77 14.53 -2.98 7.74
CA LEU A 77 14.58 -1.52 7.72
C LEU A 77 16.02 -1.01 7.58
N GLY A 78 16.95 -1.51 8.39
CA GLY A 78 18.35 -1.10 8.32
C GLY A 78 18.97 -1.34 6.96
N THR A 79 18.71 -2.51 6.35
CA THR A 79 19.18 -2.85 5.01
C THR A 79 18.57 -1.94 3.95
N ALA A 80 17.26 -1.69 4.00
CA ALA A 80 16.57 -0.80 3.06
C ALA A 80 17.07 0.65 3.15
N LEU A 81 17.31 1.15 4.36
CA LEU A 81 17.85 2.49 4.61
C LEU A 81 19.29 2.64 4.10
N ALA A 82 20.09 1.57 4.15
CA ALA A 82 21.43 1.54 3.58
C ALA A 82 21.44 1.49 2.04
N GLY A 83 20.25 1.44 1.41
CA GLY A 83 20.10 1.34 -0.05
C GLY A 83 20.19 -0.08 -0.59
N GLY A 84 20.21 -1.08 0.31
CA GLY A 84 20.09 -2.49 -0.01
C GLY A 84 18.65 -2.97 0.00
N GLY A 85 18.46 -4.25 -0.31
CA GLY A 85 17.15 -4.90 -0.25
C GLY A 85 16.34 -4.83 -1.54
N SER A 86 15.27 -5.62 -1.56
CA SER A 86 14.41 -5.87 -2.73
C SER A 86 13.23 -4.87 -2.87
N GLY A 87 13.26 -3.73 -2.17
CA GLY A 87 12.12 -2.81 -2.10
C GLY A 87 11.55 -2.40 -3.46
N ALA A 88 12.41 -2.09 -4.44
CA ALA A 88 11.94 -1.76 -5.80
C ALA A 88 11.30 -2.97 -6.50
N GLY A 89 11.88 -4.16 -6.33
CA GLY A 89 11.31 -5.41 -6.87
C GLY A 89 9.98 -5.74 -6.22
N ILE A 90 9.86 -5.59 -4.89
CA ILE A 90 8.61 -5.79 -4.16
C ILE A 90 7.53 -4.83 -4.67
N LEU A 91 7.85 -3.54 -4.84
CA LEU A 91 6.89 -2.58 -5.38
C LEU A 91 6.49 -2.92 -6.82
N GLY A 92 7.43 -3.38 -7.66
CA GLY A 92 7.12 -3.85 -9.00
C GLY A 92 6.16 -5.05 -9.01
N HIS A 93 6.30 -5.98 -8.05
CA HIS A 93 5.37 -7.09 -7.91
C HIS A 93 4.01 -6.68 -7.36
N LEU A 94 3.96 -5.76 -6.40
CA LEU A 94 2.71 -5.33 -5.77
C LEU A 94 1.89 -4.37 -6.65
N PHE A 95 2.54 -3.47 -7.35
CA PHE A 95 1.89 -2.38 -8.10
C PHE A 95 2.07 -2.50 -9.61
N GLY A 96 3.00 -3.35 -10.09
CA GLY A 96 3.35 -3.40 -11.52
C GLY A 96 3.86 -2.04 -12.01
N ASP A 97 3.36 -1.61 -13.16
CA ASP A 97 3.69 -0.32 -13.77
C ASP A 97 3.09 0.90 -13.01
N ARG A 98 2.27 0.65 -11.99
CA ARG A 98 1.54 1.69 -11.23
C ARG A 98 2.23 2.10 -9.93
N HIS A 99 3.47 1.69 -9.71
CA HIS A 99 4.22 2.09 -8.52
C HIS A 99 4.42 3.62 -8.41
N GLU A 100 4.47 4.34 -9.54
CA GLU A 100 4.51 5.80 -9.56
C GLU A 100 3.20 6.41 -9.08
N ALA A 101 2.06 5.90 -9.54
CA ALA A 101 0.74 6.35 -9.09
C ALA A 101 0.54 6.12 -7.57
N ALA A 102 1.03 4.99 -7.04
CA ALA A 102 1.02 4.76 -5.60
C ALA A 102 1.90 5.77 -4.84
N ALA A 103 3.07 6.12 -5.38
CA ALA A 103 3.93 7.16 -4.79
C ALA A 103 3.29 8.54 -4.86
N ASP A 104 2.59 8.87 -5.94
CA ASP A 104 1.86 10.13 -6.10
C ASP A 104 0.69 10.24 -5.12
N ALA A 105 -0.06 9.15 -4.90
CA ALA A 105 -1.12 9.10 -3.91
C ALA A 105 -0.59 9.35 -2.49
N VAL A 106 0.52 8.70 -2.12
CA VAL A 106 1.20 8.94 -0.84
C VAL A 106 1.71 10.38 -0.76
N SER A 107 2.27 10.93 -1.85
CA SER A 107 2.74 12.31 -1.94
C SER A 107 1.62 13.31 -1.64
N GLN A 108 0.47 13.15 -2.27
CA GLN A 108 -0.69 14.01 -2.05
C GLN A 108 -1.22 13.94 -0.62
N ALA A 109 -1.27 12.73 -0.04
CA ALA A 109 -1.79 12.53 1.31
C ALA A 109 -0.83 12.98 2.42
N THR A 110 0.49 12.93 2.18
CA THR A 110 1.51 13.27 3.19
C THR A 110 2.10 14.65 3.03
N GLY A 111 1.93 15.28 1.85
CA GLY A 111 2.62 16.52 1.48
C GLY A 111 4.11 16.34 1.17
N LEU A 112 4.60 15.11 1.08
CA LEU A 112 5.96 14.82 0.63
C LEU A 112 6.04 14.97 -0.89
N ASP A 113 7.23 15.27 -1.42
CA ASP A 113 7.45 15.18 -2.87
C ASP A 113 7.44 13.72 -3.37
N GLY A 114 7.20 13.52 -4.66
CA GLY A 114 7.12 12.17 -5.26
C GLY A 114 8.38 11.33 -5.07
N GLY A 115 9.57 11.95 -5.07
CA GLY A 115 10.84 11.25 -4.84
C GLY A 115 10.94 10.69 -3.42
N ARG A 116 10.54 11.47 -2.41
CA ARG A 116 10.51 11.03 -1.01
C ARG A 116 9.42 9.99 -0.78
N SER A 117 8.26 10.14 -1.39
CA SER A 117 7.16 9.17 -1.31
C SER A 117 7.54 7.83 -1.93
N SER A 118 8.17 7.83 -3.10
CA SER A 118 8.72 6.63 -3.73
C SER A 118 9.79 5.96 -2.86
N MET A 119 10.69 6.76 -2.27
CA MET A 119 11.72 6.25 -1.36
C MET A 119 11.10 5.66 -0.09
N LEU A 120 10.08 6.30 0.49
CA LEU A 120 9.34 5.81 1.65
C LEU A 120 8.74 4.43 1.36
N LEU A 121 8.01 4.28 0.26
CA LEU A 121 7.43 2.99 -0.14
C LEU A 121 8.50 1.92 -0.35
N ARG A 122 9.64 2.26 -0.99
CA ARG A 122 10.77 1.33 -1.19
C ARG A 122 11.38 0.84 0.12
N VAL A 123 11.46 1.70 1.13
CA VAL A 123 12.00 1.36 2.45
C VAL A 123 10.99 0.53 3.26
N LEU A 124 9.71 0.88 3.20
CA LEU A 124 8.68 0.20 3.97
C LEU A 124 8.29 -1.17 3.40
N ALA A 125 8.33 -1.37 2.08
CA ALA A 125 7.89 -2.61 1.45
C ALA A 125 8.57 -3.87 2.01
N PRO A 126 9.92 -3.98 2.13
CA PRO A 126 10.56 -5.15 2.72
C PRO A 126 10.31 -5.27 4.22
N VAL A 127 10.07 -4.17 4.93
CA VAL A 127 9.71 -4.20 6.36
C VAL A 127 8.33 -4.82 6.56
N VAL A 128 7.35 -4.42 5.76
CA VAL A 128 6.00 -4.99 5.76
C VAL A 128 6.04 -6.47 5.40
N MET A 129 6.79 -6.85 4.36
CA MET A 129 6.95 -8.25 3.97
C MET A 129 7.57 -9.10 5.09
N ALA A 130 8.66 -8.63 5.70
CA ALA A 130 9.30 -9.34 6.82
C ALA A 130 8.35 -9.47 8.03
N TYR A 131 7.54 -8.44 8.29
CA TYR A 131 6.59 -8.46 9.39
C TYR A 131 5.44 -9.43 9.14
N VAL A 132 4.85 -9.41 7.94
CA VAL A 132 3.80 -10.35 7.53
C VAL A 132 4.32 -11.79 7.57
N ALA A 133 5.52 -12.03 7.04
CA ALA A 133 6.18 -13.33 7.12
C ALA A 133 6.33 -13.79 8.56
N ARG A 134 6.89 -12.94 9.44
CA ARG A 134 7.03 -13.26 10.85
C ARG A 134 5.70 -13.63 11.49
N ARG A 135 4.65 -12.86 11.23
CA ARG A 135 3.32 -13.12 11.81
C ARG A 135 2.72 -14.44 11.33
N LEU A 136 2.81 -14.74 10.04
CA LEU A 136 2.31 -15.98 9.46
C LEU A 136 3.06 -17.21 9.94
N PHE A 137 4.39 -17.13 10.04
CA PHE A 137 5.22 -18.29 10.35
C PHE A 137 5.43 -18.53 11.85
N THR A 138 5.41 -17.47 12.71
CA THR A 138 5.49 -17.62 14.17
C THR A 138 4.19 -18.12 14.79
N SER A 139 3.05 -17.77 14.23
CA SER A 139 1.76 -18.33 14.68
C SER A 139 1.70 -19.84 14.49
N ARG A 140 2.42 -20.38 13.48
CA ARG A 140 2.55 -21.82 13.23
C ARG A 140 3.31 -22.57 14.32
N GLU A 141 4.30 -21.91 14.93
CA GLU A 141 5.11 -22.55 16.01
C GLU A 141 4.36 -22.62 17.34
N ALA A 142 3.44 -21.67 17.58
CA ALA A 142 2.68 -21.58 18.83
C ALA A 142 1.49 -22.55 18.90
N ASP A 143 0.84 -22.84 17.78
CA ASP A 143 -0.41 -23.62 17.75
C ASP A 143 -0.26 -25.09 17.37
N GLY A 144 0.96 -25.58 17.17
CA GLY A 144 1.21 -26.97 16.75
C GLY A 144 0.88 -27.22 15.25
N ALA A 145 1.27 -28.39 14.74
CA ALA A 145 1.39 -28.69 13.31
C ALA A 145 0.09 -28.68 12.46
N ASN A 146 -1.05 -28.17 12.96
CA ASN A 146 -2.35 -28.31 12.31
C ASN A 146 -3.09 -27.00 11.99
N THR A 147 -2.46 -25.83 12.15
CA THR A 147 -3.11 -24.56 11.82
C THR A 147 -2.76 -24.09 10.40
N PRO A 148 -3.76 -23.74 9.57
CA PRO A 148 -3.56 -23.41 8.15
C PRO A 148 -3.01 -22.00 7.88
N HIS A 149 -2.36 -21.34 8.85
CA HIS A 149 -1.98 -19.95 8.76
C HIS A 149 -0.90 -19.62 7.71
N ALA A 150 -0.06 -20.57 7.34
CA ALA A 150 0.94 -20.42 6.27
C ALA A 150 0.49 -21.09 4.97
N SER A 151 -0.75 -20.85 4.59
CA SER A 151 -1.33 -21.28 3.31
C SER A 151 -1.74 -20.05 2.49
N PRO A 152 -1.89 -20.16 1.16
CA PRO A 152 -2.42 -19.08 0.33
C PRO A 152 -3.77 -18.56 0.83
N GLU A 153 -4.64 -19.45 1.31
CA GLU A 153 -5.95 -19.10 1.87
C GLU A 153 -5.81 -18.37 3.23
N GLY A 154 -4.94 -18.84 4.10
CA GLY A 154 -4.65 -18.18 5.38
C GLY A 154 -4.06 -16.80 5.19
N LEU A 155 -3.21 -16.61 4.18
CA LEU A 155 -2.66 -15.30 3.82
C LEU A 155 -3.76 -14.36 3.33
N ARG A 156 -4.66 -14.82 2.43
CA ARG A 156 -5.80 -14.01 1.97
C ARG A 156 -6.68 -13.56 3.14
N THR A 157 -7.09 -14.52 3.97
CA THR A 157 -7.93 -14.24 5.14
C THR A 157 -7.28 -13.23 6.10
N ALA A 158 -5.98 -13.38 6.37
CA ALA A 158 -5.26 -12.46 7.24
C ALA A 158 -5.20 -11.04 6.65
N LEU A 159 -4.92 -10.90 5.35
CA LEU A 159 -4.89 -9.61 4.68
C LEU A 159 -6.28 -8.98 4.55
N GLU A 160 -7.33 -9.79 4.29
CA GLU A 160 -8.72 -9.33 4.25
C GLU A 160 -9.18 -8.77 5.61
N GLN A 161 -8.87 -9.48 6.69
CA GLN A 161 -9.17 -9.02 8.05
C GLN A 161 -8.47 -7.71 8.37
N GLU A 162 -7.22 -7.57 7.95
CA GLU A 162 -6.43 -6.37 8.18
C GLU A 162 -6.96 -5.16 7.41
N VAL A 163 -7.24 -5.32 6.12
CA VAL A 163 -7.84 -4.27 5.29
C VAL A 163 -9.24 -3.92 5.81
N GLY A 164 -10.04 -4.91 6.22
CA GLY A 164 -11.34 -4.69 6.85
C GLY A 164 -11.23 -3.89 8.17
N ALA A 165 -10.23 -4.16 9.00
CA ALA A 165 -9.98 -3.42 10.23
C ALA A 165 -9.56 -1.96 9.93
N LEU A 166 -8.73 -1.74 8.91
CA LEU A 166 -8.36 -0.41 8.46
C LEU A 166 -9.56 0.41 7.99
N HIS A 167 -10.52 -0.21 7.30
CA HIS A 167 -11.76 0.46 6.88
C HIS A 167 -12.71 0.76 8.06
N ALA A 168 -12.69 -0.05 9.11
CA ALA A 168 -13.56 0.10 10.26
C ALA A 168 -13.08 1.20 11.25
N THR A 169 -11.80 1.53 11.26
CA THR A 169 -11.24 2.58 12.11
C THR A 169 -11.47 3.95 11.50
N SER A 170 -12.20 4.83 12.22
CA SER A 170 -12.56 6.19 11.76
C SER A 170 -11.40 7.21 11.83
N GLU A 171 -10.16 6.78 11.72
CA GLU A 171 -8.97 7.64 11.72
C GLU A 171 -8.67 8.21 10.31
N PRO A 172 -7.86 9.26 10.17
CA PRO A 172 -7.65 10.00 8.90
C PRO A 172 -7.17 9.19 7.70
N HIS A 173 -6.91 7.90 7.87
CA HIS A 173 -6.54 6.95 6.81
C HIS A 173 -7.66 6.69 5.79
N HIS A 174 -8.94 6.91 6.18
CA HIS A 174 -10.08 6.79 5.26
C HIS A 174 -10.00 7.76 4.08
N GLY A 175 -9.40 8.94 4.29
CA GLY A 175 -9.21 9.91 3.21
C GLY A 175 -8.34 9.36 2.09
N LEU A 176 -7.33 8.55 2.42
CA LEU A 176 -6.41 7.99 1.42
C LEU A 176 -7.02 6.76 0.72
N LEU A 177 -7.63 5.85 1.48
CA LEU A 177 -8.30 4.68 0.90
C LEU A 177 -9.52 5.11 0.07
N ALA A 178 -10.30 6.09 0.55
CA ALA A 178 -11.40 6.67 -0.21
C ALA A 178 -10.93 7.50 -1.41
N PHE A 179 -9.72 8.07 -1.37
CA PHE A 179 -9.11 8.73 -2.51
C PHE A 179 -8.63 7.72 -3.56
N LEU A 180 -8.17 6.56 -3.12
CA LEU A 180 -7.76 5.46 -3.99
C LEU A 180 -8.95 4.65 -4.53
N ASP A 181 -10.10 4.69 -3.85
CA ASP A 181 -11.39 4.10 -4.25
C ASP A 181 -12.21 5.15 -5.01
N GLN A 182 -11.87 5.40 -6.28
CA GLN A 182 -12.56 6.39 -7.12
C GLN A 182 -13.96 5.96 -7.54
N ASN A 183 -14.21 4.66 -7.65
CA ASN A 183 -15.51 4.11 -8.04
C ASN A 183 -16.45 3.89 -6.84
N ARG A 184 -15.96 4.06 -5.59
CA ARG A 184 -16.73 3.91 -4.34
C ARG A 184 -17.32 2.52 -4.13
N GLU A 185 -16.66 1.48 -4.62
CA GLU A 185 -17.08 0.08 -4.42
C GLU A 185 -16.57 -0.48 -3.08
N GLY A 186 -15.77 0.29 -2.33
CA GLY A 186 -15.26 -0.07 -1.01
C GLY A 186 -13.97 -0.89 -1.06
N ASP A 187 -13.39 -1.06 -2.24
CA ASP A 187 -12.09 -1.65 -2.45
C ASP A 187 -11.22 -0.74 -3.34
N VAL A 188 -9.93 -0.86 -3.24
CA VAL A 188 -8.97 -0.14 -4.08
C VAL A 188 -8.49 -1.08 -5.16
N ASP A 189 -9.14 -1.06 -6.31
CA ASP A 189 -8.79 -1.94 -7.43
C ASP A 189 -7.95 -1.23 -8.51
N LEU A 190 -7.57 -2.00 -9.56
CA LEU A 190 -6.73 -1.48 -10.63
C LEU A 190 -7.46 -0.53 -11.58
N SER A 191 -8.79 -0.47 -11.56
CA SER A 191 -9.59 0.44 -12.38
C SER A 191 -9.48 1.87 -11.89
N GLU A 192 -9.23 2.06 -10.58
CA GLU A 192 -9.05 3.34 -9.92
C GLU A 192 -7.90 4.17 -10.49
N PHE A 193 -6.85 3.49 -10.93
CA PHE A 193 -5.65 4.14 -11.45
C PHE A 193 -5.66 4.32 -12.96
N GLY A 194 -6.72 3.86 -13.65
CA GLY A 194 -6.79 3.82 -15.14
C GLY A 194 -7.78 4.74 -15.79
N SER A 195 -8.67 5.40 -15.04
CA SER A 195 -9.77 6.19 -15.58
C SER A 195 -9.45 7.68 -15.75
N ALA A 196 -8.29 8.01 -16.28
CA ALA A 196 -8.13 9.29 -16.96
C ALA A 196 -8.59 9.12 -18.41
N ASP A 197 -9.89 8.98 -18.61
CA ASP A 197 -10.48 9.06 -19.94
C ASP A 197 -10.55 10.55 -20.35
N PRO A 198 -9.72 11.04 -21.30
CA PRO A 198 -9.69 12.45 -21.66
C PRO A 198 -10.91 12.88 -22.49
N THR A 199 -11.95 12.03 -22.63
CA THR A 199 -13.07 12.26 -23.53
C THR A 199 -14.35 12.72 -22.83
N SER A 200 -14.36 12.93 -21.51
CA SER A 200 -15.55 13.38 -20.78
C SER A 200 -15.51 14.85 -20.35
N ALA A 201 -15.14 15.73 -21.25
CA ALA A 201 -15.35 17.15 -21.04
C ALA A 201 -15.53 17.83 -22.39
N LEU A 202 -16.77 17.98 -22.81
CA LEU A 202 -17.33 19.25 -23.26
C LEU A 202 -18.75 19.01 -23.84
N PRO A 203 -19.82 19.61 -23.31
CA PRO A 203 -21.07 19.68 -24.03
C PRO A 203 -20.86 20.61 -25.21
N VAL A 204 -20.90 20.05 -26.43
CA VAL A 204 -20.98 20.83 -27.64
C VAL A 204 -22.32 21.56 -27.60
N GLN A 205 -22.29 22.84 -27.24
CA GLN A 205 -23.39 23.76 -27.53
C GLN A 205 -23.46 23.91 -29.05
N THR A 206 -24.37 23.18 -29.65
CA THR A 206 -24.85 23.49 -31.01
C THR A 206 -25.53 24.84 -30.99
N ALA A 207 -24.77 25.86 -31.34
CA ALA A 207 -25.35 27.16 -31.67
C ALA A 207 -26.22 26.99 -32.93
N GLU A 208 -27.51 27.03 -32.69
CA GLU A 208 -28.54 27.09 -33.71
C GLU A 208 -28.37 28.40 -34.53
N MET A 209 -27.78 28.30 -35.70
CA MET A 209 -27.69 29.38 -36.68
C MET A 209 -29.09 29.61 -37.22
N ARG A 210 -29.79 30.59 -36.64
CA ARG A 210 -31.00 31.18 -37.18
C ARG A 210 -30.63 31.95 -38.45
N SER A 211 -30.98 31.43 -39.60
CA SER A 211 -30.93 32.11 -40.88
C SER A 211 -31.91 33.31 -40.89
N PRO A 212 -31.50 34.49 -41.35
CA PRO A 212 -32.42 35.61 -41.59
C PRO A 212 -33.22 35.39 -42.89
N ARG A 213 -34.54 35.53 -42.82
CA ARG A 213 -35.45 35.54 -43.95
C ARG A 213 -35.30 36.88 -44.72
N PRO A 214 -35.30 36.85 -46.07
CA PRO A 214 -35.32 38.09 -46.82
C PRO A 214 -36.73 38.74 -46.80
N ARG A 215 -36.75 40.03 -46.61
CA ARG A 215 -37.95 40.87 -46.83
C ARG A 215 -38.03 41.26 -48.31
N ILE A 216 -39.15 40.97 -48.88
CA ILE A 216 -39.64 41.64 -50.07
C ILE A 216 -40.45 42.90 -49.65
#